data_0236d5a242174fe20678d60b70e851c6
#
_entry.id   0236d5a242174fe20678d60b70e851c6
#
_cell.length_a   1.000
_cell.length_b   1.000
_cell.length_c   1.000
_cell.angle_alpha   90.00
_cell.angle_beta   90.00
_cell.angle_gamma   90.00
#
_symmetry.space_group_name_H-M   'P 1'
#
loop_
_entity.id
_entity.type
_entity.pdbx_description
1 polymer ?
#
loop_
_entity_poly.entity_id
_entity_poly.type
_entity_poly.pdbx_seq_one_letter_code
_entity_poly.pdbx_strand_id
1 'polypeptide(L)'
;MKSIKLLTTAAALCGLAACADNTPKFFEGFIADASMNTVTVKAPTADITYTFSTTDADKSEANGLLPGAPVVVDYTGKLEDGAAATKIATDPTYAEAIGRWTMPDPIDPEGVMGVEIRIEGVAQSINMATLVYTSWELQGEADKILLKGESIGNGQTIGFT
;
A
#
# COMPACT_ATOMS: atom_id res chain seq x y z
N MET A 1 -46.88 -18.54 -66.37
CA MET A 1 -46.95 -18.22 -64.93
C MET A 1 -45.59 -18.54 -64.35
N LYS A 2 -44.75 -17.52 -64.12
CA LYS A 2 -43.38 -17.66 -63.58
C LYS A 2 -43.40 -17.33 -62.07
N SER A 3 -43.11 -18.32 -61.23
CA SER A 3 -43.03 -18.15 -59.79
C SER A 3 -41.70 -17.53 -59.43
N ILE A 4 -41.70 -16.37 -58.79
CA ILE A 4 -40.54 -15.66 -58.25
C ILE A 4 -40.30 -16.24 -56.86
N LYS A 5 -39.14 -16.91 -56.67
CA LYS A 5 -38.67 -17.35 -55.36
C LYS A 5 -37.96 -16.15 -54.67
N LEU A 6 -38.56 -15.69 -53.59
CA LEU A 6 -37.97 -14.66 -52.71
C LEU A 6 -36.89 -15.30 -51.86
N LEU A 7 -35.63 -14.89 -52.06
CA LEU A 7 -34.48 -15.33 -51.26
C LEU A 7 -34.35 -14.42 -50.07
N THR A 8 -34.76 -14.87 -48.89
CA THR A 8 -34.57 -14.20 -47.62
C THR A 8 -33.14 -14.43 -47.14
N THR A 9 -32.30 -13.42 -47.28
CA THR A 9 -30.94 -13.42 -46.71
C THR A 9 -31.05 -13.11 -45.22
N ALA A 10 -30.85 -14.11 -44.37
CA ALA A 10 -30.72 -13.93 -42.94
C ALA A 10 -29.30 -13.39 -42.66
N ALA A 11 -29.21 -12.11 -42.33
CA ALA A 11 -27.98 -11.53 -41.81
C ALA A 11 -27.77 -12.01 -40.37
N ALA A 12 -26.83 -12.95 -40.17
CA ALA A 12 -26.36 -13.35 -38.88
C ALA A 12 -25.53 -12.20 -38.28
N LEU A 13 -26.13 -11.46 -37.32
CA LEU A 13 -25.35 -10.60 -36.42
C LEU A 13 -24.49 -11.50 -35.53
N CYS A 14 -23.24 -11.70 -35.90
CA CYS A 14 -22.24 -12.18 -34.96
C CYS A 14 -21.98 -11.06 -33.95
N GLY A 15 -22.67 -11.13 -32.79
CA GLY A 15 -22.32 -10.35 -31.62
C GLY A 15 -20.89 -10.71 -31.22
N LEU A 16 -19.98 -9.75 -31.38
CA LEU A 16 -18.66 -9.79 -30.74
C LEU A 16 -18.89 -9.70 -29.21
N ALA A 17 -19.07 -10.85 -28.57
CA ALA A 17 -18.88 -10.94 -27.15
C ALA A 17 -17.40 -10.64 -26.92
N ALA A 18 -17.09 -9.40 -26.54
CA ALA A 18 -15.81 -9.07 -25.95
C ALA A 18 -15.70 -9.95 -24.68
N CYS A 19 -14.93 -11.03 -24.76
CA CYS A 19 -14.56 -11.80 -23.61
C CYS A 19 -13.81 -10.83 -22.69
N ALA A 20 -14.45 -10.35 -21.64
CA ALA A 20 -13.77 -9.66 -20.57
C ALA A 20 -12.72 -10.64 -20.02
N ASP A 21 -11.46 -10.26 -20.05
CA ASP A 21 -10.36 -11.04 -19.46
C ASP A 21 -10.55 -11.01 -17.93
N ASN A 22 -11.22 -12.01 -17.40
CA ASN A 22 -11.48 -12.18 -15.97
C ASN A 22 -10.37 -12.96 -15.27
N THR A 23 -9.22 -13.16 -15.92
CA THR A 23 -8.08 -13.81 -15.29
C THR A 23 -7.60 -12.94 -14.13
N PRO A 24 -7.51 -13.48 -12.90
CA PRO A 24 -6.98 -12.75 -11.77
C PRO A 24 -5.53 -12.34 -12.01
N LYS A 25 -5.23 -11.09 -11.73
CA LYS A 25 -3.90 -10.48 -11.85
C LYS A 25 -3.65 -9.73 -10.54
N PHE A 26 -2.40 -9.45 -10.25
CA PHE A 26 -2.06 -8.64 -9.08
C PHE A 26 -1.10 -7.52 -9.46
N PHE A 27 -1.13 -6.45 -8.66
CA PHE A 27 -0.17 -5.36 -8.68
C PHE A 27 0.30 -5.11 -7.26
N GLU A 28 1.61 -5.08 -7.07
CA GLU A 28 2.23 -4.84 -5.77
C GLU A 28 3.01 -3.53 -5.76
N GLY A 29 3.07 -2.91 -4.60
CA GLY A 29 3.77 -1.65 -4.43
C GLY A 29 3.56 -1.04 -3.06
N PHE A 30 3.65 0.28 -3.02
CA PHE A 30 3.40 1.07 -1.83
C PHE A 30 2.22 2.01 -2.06
N ILE A 31 1.37 2.17 -1.05
CA ILE A 31 0.26 3.12 -1.13
C ILE A 31 0.81 4.53 -1.21
N ALA A 32 0.51 5.24 -2.28
CA ALA A 32 0.82 6.64 -2.45
C ALA A 32 -0.30 7.54 -1.92
N ASP A 33 -1.56 7.12 -2.12
CA ASP A 33 -2.74 7.82 -1.63
C ASP A 33 -3.92 6.84 -1.52
N ALA A 34 -4.86 7.14 -0.65
CA ALA A 34 -6.08 6.36 -0.50
C ALA A 34 -7.29 7.24 -0.15
N SER A 35 -8.44 6.87 -0.72
CA SER A 35 -9.73 7.48 -0.42
C SER A 35 -10.74 6.39 0.00
N MET A 36 -11.99 6.77 0.19
CA MET A 36 -13.06 5.84 0.52
C MET A 36 -13.21 4.72 -0.53
N ASN A 37 -13.05 5.06 -1.81
CA ASN A 37 -13.34 4.19 -2.94
C ASN A 37 -12.17 3.97 -3.90
N THR A 38 -11.00 4.47 -3.58
CA THR A 38 -9.80 4.32 -4.42
C THR A 38 -8.56 4.08 -3.59
N VAL A 39 -7.59 3.39 -4.18
CA VAL A 39 -6.21 3.30 -3.69
C VAL A 39 -5.26 3.56 -4.85
N THR A 40 -4.31 4.44 -4.63
CA THR A 40 -3.24 4.74 -5.58
C THR A 40 -1.98 4.04 -5.13
N VAL A 41 -1.44 3.19 -5.99
CA VAL A 41 -0.29 2.34 -5.68
C VAL A 41 0.88 2.67 -6.60
N LYS A 42 2.03 2.93 -6.00
CA LYS A 42 3.30 3.17 -6.69
C LYS A 42 4.12 1.88 -6.72
N ALA A 43 4.64 1.52 -7.90
CA ALA A 43 5.51 0.35 -8.07
C ALA A 43 6.82 0.50 -7.27
N PRO A 44 7.40 -0.61 -6.74
CA PRO A 44 8.60 -0.54 -5.88
C PRO A 44 9.85 -0.03 -6.59
N THR A 45 10.02 -0.34 -7.87
CA THR A 45 11.28 -0.11 -8.61
C THR A 45 11.12 0.79 -9.83
N ALA A 46 9.91 1.24 -10.13
CA ALA A 46 9.63 2.10 -11.28
C ALA A 46 8.80 3.31 -10.86
N ASP A 47 8.94 4.41 -11.56
CA ASP A 47 8.08 5.58 -11.35
C ASP A 47 6.75 5.40 -12.09
N ILE A 48 6.07 4.29 -11.73
CA ILE A 48 4.77 3.89 -12.27
C ILE A 48 3.78 3.88 -11.12
N THR A 49 2.63 4.49 -11.36
CA THR A 49 1.55 4.59 -10.37
C THR A 49 0.24 4.24 -11.05
N TYR A 50 -0.60 3.46 -10.37
CA TYR A 50 -1.97 3.17 -10.80
C TYR A 50 -2.95 3.46 -9.68
N THR A 51 -4.10 4.00 -10.05
CA THR A 51 -5.24 4.20 -9.14
C THR A 51 -6.27 3.12 -9.41
N PHE A 52 -6.58 2.32 -8.38
CA PHE A 52 -7.60 1.26 -8.44
C PHE A 52 -8.90 1.72 -7.78
N SER A 53 -10.02 1.33 -8.37
CA SER A 53 -11.33 1.43 -7.69
C SER A 53 -11.45 0.32 -6.66
N THR A 54 -11.81 0.69 -5.42
CA THR A 54 -11.93 -0.25 -4.30
C THR A 54 -13.36 -0.46 -3.84
N THR A 55 -14.35 0.01 -4.62
CA THR A 55 -15.77 0.02 -4.25
C THR A 55 -16.28 -1.37 -3.90
N ASP A 56 -15.95 -2.37 -4.72
CA ASP A 56 -16.42 -3.75 -4.57
C ASP A 56 -15.29 -4.71 -4.15
N ALA A 57 -14.14 -4.18 -3.75
CA ALA A 57 -12.99 -4.99 -3.37
C ALA A 57 -13.18 -5.65 -1.99
N ASP A 58 -12.73 -6.89 -1.87
CA ASP A 58 -12.52 -7.53 -0.56
C ASP A 58 -11.36 -6.82 0.16
N LYS A 59 -11.65 -6.24 1.31
CA LYS A 59 -10.72 -5.50 2.17
C LYS A 59 -10.44 -6.22 3.50
N SER A 60 -10.81 -7.48 3.61
CA SER A 60 -10.67 -8.24 4.87
C SER A 60 -9.22 -8.38 5.34
N GLU A 61 -8.25 -8.29 4.42
CA GLU A 61 -6.81 -8.30 4.69
C GLU A 61 -6.17 -6.92 4.57
N ALA A 62 -6.96 -5.85 4.45
CA ALA A 62 -6.46 -4.48 4.43
C ALA A 62 -6.38 -3.93 5.87
N ASN A 63 -5.20 -3.94 6.46
CA ASN A 63 -4.91 -3.44 7.81
C ASN A 63 -4.68 -1.91 7.80
N GLY A 64 -5.63 -1.16 7.25
CA GLY A 64 -5.49 0.26 6.96
C GLY A 64 -4.85 0.53 5.59
N LEU A 65 -5.40 1.50 4.86
CA LEU A 65 -4.84 1.96 3.59
C LEU A 65 -4.00 3.21 3.86
N LEU A 66 -2.86 3.02 4.51
CA LEU A 66 -1.99 4.11 4.96
C LEU A 66 -0.91 4.42 3.93
N PRO A 67 -0.64 5.70 3.59
CA PRO A 67 0.47 6.07 2.73
C PRO A 67 1.80 5.47 3.20
N GLY A 68 2.57 4.93 2.27
CA GLY A 68 3.83 4.22 2.52
C GLY A 68 3.67 2.74 2.87
N ALA A 69 2.47 2.25 3.16
CA ALA A 69 2.25 0.82 3.45
C ALA A 69 2.47 -0.04 2.20
N PRO A 70 3.17 -1.19 2.32
CA PRO A 70 3.18 -2.21 1.28
C PRO A 70 1.76 -2.73 1.03
N VAL A 71 1.43 -2.92 -0.23
CA VAL A 71 0.10 -3.37 -0.65
C VAL A 71 0.17 -4.30 -1.83
N VAL A 72 -0.70 -5.30 -1.83
CA VAL A 72 -1.02 -6.14 -2.99
C VAL A 72 -2.48 -5.88 -3.37
N VAL A 73 -2.70 -5.55 -4.63
CA VAL A 73 -4.04 -5.34 -5.21
C VAL A 73 -4.31 -6.40 -6.24
N ASP A 74 -5.26 -7.27 -5.98
CA ASP A 74 -5.79 -8.19 -6.99
C ASP A 74 -6.81 -7.46 -7.85
N TYR A 75 -6.75 -7.67 -9.16
CA TYR A 75 -7.67 -7.04 -10.12
C TYR A 75 -7.93 -7.97 -11.31
N THR A 76 -8.91 -7.62 -12.13
CA THR A 76 -9.22 -8.32 -13.40
C THR A 76 -9.18 -7.32 -14.56
N GLY A 77 -9.02 -7.85 -15.76
CA GLY A 77 -9.00 -7.03 -16.97
C GLY A 77 -7.63 -6.40 -17.25
N LYS A 78 -7.64 -5.16 -17.74
CA LYS A 78 -6.44 -4.42 -18.11
C LYS A 78 -5.94 -3.59 -16.93
N LEU A 79 -4.61 -3.54 -16.76
CA LEU A 79 -3.98 -2.63 -15.79
C LEU A 79 -3.98 -1.22 -16.35
N GLU A 80 -4.82 -0.35 -15.77
CA GLU A 80 -4.95 1.07 -16.11
C GLU A 80 -5.59 1.81 -14.93
N ASP A 81 -5.54 3.14 -14.95
CA ASP A 81 -6.20 3.93 -13.92
C ASP A 81 -7.71 3.71 -13.92
N GLY A 82 -8.26 3.49 -12.74
CA GLY A 82 -9.65 3.14 -12.55
C GLY A 82 -9.94 1.63 -12.64
N ALA A 83 -8.92 0.78 -12.85
CA ALA A 83 -9.10 -0.68 -12.81
C ALA A 83 -9.77 -1.10 -11.50
N ALA A 84 -10.74 -2.01 -11.59
CA ALA A 84 -11.47 -2.49 -10.42
C ALA A 84 -10.62 -3.49 -9.63
N ALA A 85 -10.29 -3.15 -8.39
CA ALA A 85 -9.71 -4.11 -7.46
C ALA A 85 -10.76 -5.14 -7.06
N THR A 86 -10.33 -6.40 -6.94
CA THR A 86 -11.14 -7.50 -6.42
C THR A 86 -10.78 -7.83 -4.98
N LYS A 87 -9.50 -7.64 -4.61
CA LYS A 87 -9.01 -7.80 -3.23
C LYS A 87 -7.86 -6.82 -2.97
N ILE A 88 -7.72 -6.41 -1.71
CA ILE A 88 -6.61 -5.60 -1.23
C ILE A 88 -6.07 -6.23 0.04
N ALA A 89 -4.75 -6.41 0.08
CA ALA A 89 -4.04 -6.88 1.26
C ALA A 89 -2.88 -5.92 1.59
N THR A 90 -2.71 -5.59 2.89
CA THR A 90 -1.60 -4.78 3.41
C THR A 90 -0.91 -5.52 4.55
N ASP A 91 0.37 -5.20 4.80
CA ASP A 91 1.09 -5.75 5.94
C ASP A 91 0.54 -5.17 7.25
N PRO A 92 0.04 -6.00 8.19
CA PRO A 92 -0.47 -5.54 9.47
C PRO A 92 0.60 -4.83 10.32
N THR A 93 1.86 -5.28 10.26
CA THR A 93 2.98 -4.70 11.02
C THR A 93 3.17 -3.22 10.72
N TYR A 94 2.88 -2.80 9.46
CA TYR A 94 2.98 -1.38 9.11
C TYR A 94 2.00 -0.52 9.90
N ALA A 95 0.73 -0.92 9.95
CA ALA A 95 -0.30 -0.17 10.66
C ALA A 95 -0.09 -0.20 12.18
N GLU A 96 0.33 -1.34 12.71
CA GLU A 96 0.56 -1.56 14.15
C GLU A 96 1.79 -0.79 14.66
N ALA A 97 2.82 -0.60 13.83
CA ALA A 97 4.01 0.16 14.20
C ALA A 97 3.74 1.66 14.39
N ILE A 98 2.77 2.22 13.65
CA ILE A 98 2.47 3.67 13.69
C ILE A 98 1.99 4.07 15.08
N GLY A 99 2.66 5.06 15.68
CA GLY A 99 2.27 5.57 17.00
C GLY A 99 3.42 6.09 17.83
N ARG A 100 3.12 6.37 19.09
CA ARG A 100 4.10 6.81 20.09
C ARG A 100 4.41 5.66 21.03
N TRP A 101 5.66 5.24 21.03
CA TRP A 101 6.19 4.17 21.86
C TRP A 101 7.07 4.77 22.93
N THR A 102 6.57 4.85 24.16
CA THR A 102 7.24 5.56 25.26
C THR A 102 7.41 4.69 26.49
N MET A 103 8.44 5.00 27.25
CA MET A 103 8.73 4.45 28.57
C MET A 103 9.04 5.60 29.55
N PRO A 104 8.95 5.39 30.86
CA PRO A 104 9.39 6.39 31.84
C PRO A 104 10.84 6.79 31.60
N ASP A 105 11.13 8.09 31.69
CA ASP A 105 12.50 8.58 31.59
C ASP A 105 13.27 8.19 32.86
N PRO A 106 14.42 7.49 32.76
CA PRO A 106 15.20 7.08 33.93
C PRO A 106 15.87 8.25 34.68
N ILE A 107 15.95 9.42 34.03
CA ILE A 107 16.59 10.63 34.61
C ILE A 107 15.53 11.58 35.19
N ASP A 108 14.40 11.72 34.50
CA ASP A 108 13.26 12.54 34.92
C ASP A 108 12.04 11.64 35.17
N PRO A 109 11.75 11.31 36.46
CA PRO A 109 10.65 10.39 36.79
C PRO A 109 9.25 10.86 36.37
N GLU A 110 9.06 12.14 36.09
CA GLU A 110 7.80 12.73 35.62
C GLU A 110 7.76 12.78 34.07
N GLY A 111 8.89 12.53 33.44
CA GLY A 111 9.05 12.52 31.98
C GLY A 111 8.86 11.16 31.34
N VAL A 112 8.76 11.18 30.02
CA VAL A 112 8.78 9.97 29.18
C VAL A 112 9.82 10.13 28.08
N MET A 113 10.44 9.02 27.69
CA MET A 113 11.33 8.93 26.53
C MET A 113 10.84 7.83 25.57
N GLY A 114 11.24 7.90 24.30
CA GLY A 114 10.86 6.88 23.33
C GLY A 114 10.96 7.32 21.90
N VAL A 115 10.12 6.74 21.04
CA VAL A 115 10.07 7.01 19.61
C VAL A 115 8.63 7.23 19.13
N GLU A 116 8.44 8.18 18.24
CA GLU A 116 7.23 8.34 17.47
C GLU A 116 7.46 7.80 16.06
N ILE A 117 6.65 6.83 15.67
CA ILE A 117 6.67 6.19 14.35
C ILE A 117 5.51 6.73 13.54
N ARG A 118 5.81 7.25 12.35
CA ARG A 118 4.84 7.88 11.44
C ARG A 118 4.82 7.16 10.11
N ILE A 119 3.78 7.43 9.32
CA ILE A 119 3.67 6.97 7.93
C ILE A 119 4.92 7.36 7.12
N GLU A 120 5.09 6.71 5.96
CA GLU A 120 6.18 6.98 5.01
C GLU A 120 7.59 6.76 5.58
N GLY A 121 7.72 5.87 6.56
CA GLY A 121 9.03 5.48 7.10
C GLY A 121 9.69 6.52 8.00
N VAL A 122 8.95 7.50 8.51
CA VAL A 122 9.49 8.55 9.40
C VAL A 122 9.49 8.09 10.85
N ALA A 123 10.63 8.21 11.53
CA ALA A 123 10.73 8.03 12.98
C ALA A 123 11.30 9.28 13.64
N GLN A 124 10.87 9.56 14.86
CA GLN A 124 11.33 10.71 15.63
C GLN A 124 11.52 10.35 17.10
N SER A 125 12.66 10.68 17.66
CA SER A 125 12.94 10.50 19.10
C SER A 125 12.08 11.43 19.96
N ILE A 126 11.68 10.91 21.12
CA ILE A 126 10.97 11.66 22.17
C ILE A 126 11.89 11.73 23.36
N ASN A 127 12.31 12.94 23.74
CA ASN A 127 13.18 13.23 24.91
C ASN A 127 14.48 12.40 24.95
N MET A 128 15.06 12.07 23.81
CA MET A 128 16.35 11.37 23.70
C MET A 128 17.36 12.25 22.96
N ALA A 129 18.11 13.07 23.68
CA ALA A 129 19.03 14.04 23.10
C ALA A 129 20.24 13.40 22.37
N THR A 130 20.63 12.20 22.80
CA THR A 130 21.82 11.51 22.28
C THR A 130 21.52 10.36 21.36
N LEU A 131 20.26 9.99 21.22
CA LEU A 131 19.79 8.91 20.35
C LEU A 131 18.67 9.44 19.46
N VAL A 132 19.02 9.82 18.23
CA VAL A 132 18.10 10.49 17.30
C VAL A 132 17.64 9.50 16.25
N TYR A 133 16.42 8.99 16.41
CA TYR A 133 15.77 8.22 15.35
C TYR A 133 15.35 9.12 14.20
N THR A 134 15.53 8.67 12.96
CA THR A 134 15.23 9.45 11.76
C THR A 134 14.28 8.73 10.82
N SER A 135 14.37 7.39 10.74
CA SER A 135 13.52 6.61 9.84
C SER A 135 13.29 5.20 10.37
N TRP A 136 12.32 4.53 9.78
CA TRP A 136 12.04 3.13 10.03
C TRP A 136 11.60 2.41 8.76
N GLU A 137 11.72 1.09 8.75
CA GLU A 137 11.28 0.24 7.65
C GLU A 137 10.83 -1.12 8.15
N LEU A 138 9.99 -1.81 7.36
CA LEU A 138 9.64 -3.20 7.59
C LEU A 138 10.81 -4.10 7.21
N GLN A 139 10.99 -5.19 7.96
CA GLN A 139 12.03 -6.20 7.71
C GLN A 139 11.52 -7.40 6.89
N GLY A 140 10.21 -7.43 6.54
CA GLY A 140 9.57 -8.57 5.88
C GLY A 140 9.31 -9.75 6.83
N GLU A 141 9.46 -9.54 8.13
CA GLU A 141 9.07 -10.46 9.19
C GLU A 141 7.91 -9.86 9.98
N ALA A 142 6.94 -10.69 10.40
CA ALA A 142 5.82 -10.23 11.21
C ALA A 142 6.31 -9.63 12.54
N ASP A 143 5.65 -8.56 12.96
CA ASP A 143 5.89 -7.85 14.22
C ASP A 143 7.31 -7.29 14.38
N LYS A 144 8.03 -7.09 13.28
CA LYS A 144 9.39 -6.53 13.29
C LYS A 144 9.54 -5.34 12.39
N ILE A 145 10.15 -4.29 12.95
CA ILE A 145 10.58 -3.09 12.24
C ILE A 145 12.06 -2.84 12.48
N LEU A 146 12.70 -2.17 11.56
CA LEU A 146 14.05 -1.67 11.71
C LEU A 146 14.00 -0.15 11.93
N LEU A 147 14.52 0.30 13.06
CA LEU A 147 14.71 1.72 13.35
C LEU A 147 16.13 2.14 12.97
N LYS A 148 16.24 3.28 12.28
CA LYS A 148 17.52 3.89 11.89
C LYS A 148 17.65 5.25 12.53
N GLY A 149 18.87 5.61 12.87
CA GLY A 149 19.11 6.90 13.49
C GLY A 149 20.59 7.18 13.73
N GLU A 150 20.83 8.15 14.60
CA GLU A 150 22.16 8.63 14.93
C GLU A 150 22.35 8.65 16.44
N SER A 151 23.50 8.14 16.92
CA SER A 151 23.94 8.30 18.30
C SER A 151 24.91 9.48 18.37
N ILE A 152 24.58 10.46 19.19
CA ILE A 152 25.35 11.69 19.37
C ILE A 152 26.04 11.64 20.73
N GLY A 153 27.38 11.59 20.74
CA GLY A 153 28.16 11.58 21.98
C GLY A 153 29.59 12.07 21.76
N ASN A 154 30.16 12.76 22.74
CA ASN A 154 31.53 13.26 22.72
C ASN A 154 31.92 14.04 21.44
N GLY A 155 30.96 14.80 20.87
CA GLY A 155 31.17 15.55 19.62
C GLY A 155 31.24 14.68 18.36
N GLN A 156 30.89 13.41 18.45
CA GLN A 156 30.78 12.47 17.31
C GLN A 156 29.35 12.04 17.07
N THR A 157 29.00 11.84 15.81
CA THR A 157 27.72 11.27 15.38
C THR A 157 27.97 9.93 14.72
N ILE A 158 27.31 8.88 15.20
CA ILE A 158 27.45 7.51 14.68
C ILE A 158 26.05 7.04 14.29
N GLY A 159 25.88 6.67 13.02
CA GLY A 159 24.65 6.05 12.53
C GLY A 159 24.46 4.65 13.13
N PHE A 160 23.22 4.26 13.38
CA PHE A 160 22.85 2.91 13.83
C PHE A 160 21.60 2.42 13.12
N THR A 161 21.41 1.11 13.13
CA THR A 161 20.24 0.41 12.62
C THR A 161 19.78 -0.64 13.61
#